data_bda8bc8a26612cbbceee0542f57dcb38
#
_entry.id   bda8bc8a26612cbbceee0542f57dcb38
#
_cell.length_a   1.000
_cell.length_b   1.000
_cell.length_c   1.000
_cell.angle_alpha   90.00
_cell.angle_beta   90.00
_cell.angle_gamma   90.00
#
_symmetry.space_group_name_H-M   'P 1'
#
loop_
_entity.id
_entity.type
_entity.pdbx_description
1 polymer ?
#
loop_
_entity_poly.entity_id
_entity_poly.type
_entity_poly.pdbx_seq_one_letter_code
_entity_poly.pdbx_strand_id
1 'polypeptide(L)'
;MLVRRAAAVSLVTAALVAVAATPAVSGVAVLAAPPATVKLVDCSLDTHAATFRGRVKTVADSERMWMRFTLFEKRGAGFEVLAAPGLARWHKSKPSVGAFGYRQTVRGLQPGASYRMQVNYRWYSADGLLIARARRRSHVCRQFEQLPNLTVAVEDARKTQVDGVLRYGVRVSNTGIAPAGGVAVRMAVDGGVLDTITVGLLGAGESRPLGFRGPPCTSSVSAAVDPDGVLAESSEDDNVHELSCADLPHP
;
A
#
# COMPACT_ATOMS: atom_id res chain seq x y z
N MET A 1 11.88 -85.67 -65.56
CA MET A 1 12.22 -85.79 -64.12
C MET A 1 13.28 -84.79 -63.83
N LEU A 2 12.92 -83.70 -63.16
CA LEU A 2 13.79 -82.60 -62.86
C LEU A 2 14.40 -82.76 -61.44
N VAL A 3 15.72 -82.75 -61.39
CA VAL A 3 16.47 -82.68 -60.10
C VAL A 3 16.83 -81.23 -59.83
N ARG A 4 16.28 -80.66 -58.72
CA ARG A 4 16.62 -79.32 -58.24
C ARG A 4 17.83 -79.41 -57.35
N ARG A 5 18.87 -78.64 -57.68
CA ARG A 5 20.01 -78.41 -56.80
C ARG A 5 19.70 -77.22 -55.86
N ALA A 6 19.86 -77.40 -54.54
CA ALA A 6 19.79 -76.33 -53.55
C ALA A 6 21.16 -75.67 -53.40
N ALA A 7 21.20 -74.36 -53.57
CA ALA A 7 22.36 -73.54 -53.26
C ALA A 7 22.28 -72.99 -51.84
N ALA A 8 23.27 -73.26 -51.03
CA ALA A 8 23.44 -72.70 -49.69
C ALA A 8 24.04 -71.27 -49.73
N VAL A 9 23.28 -70.32 -49.26
CA VAL A 9 23.77 -68.93 -49.11
C VAL A 9 24.23 -68.72 -47.68
N SER A 10 25.55 -68.47 -47.48
CA SER A 10 26.13 -68.11 -46.19
C SER A 10 25.92 -66.58 -45.93
N LEU A 11 25.17 -66.29 -44.91
CA LEU A 11 25.05 -64.92 -44.42
C LEU A 11 26.23 -64.58 -43.50
N VAL A 12 27.03 -63.60 -43.90
CA VAL A 12 28.05 -62.96 -43.05
C VAL A 12 27.35 -61.79 -42.35
N THR A 13 27.10 -61.89 -41.05
CA THR A 13 26.59 -60.83 -40.22
C THR A 13 27.74 -59.89 -39.83
N ALA A 14 27.80 -58.69 -40.43
CA ALA A 14 28.66 -57.62 -39.99
C ALA A 14 28.02 -56.87 -38.78
N ALA A 15 28.65 -56.96 -37.63
CA ALA A 15 28.23 -56.22 -36.45
C ALA A 15 28.69 -54.75 -36.55
N LEU A 16 27.76 -53.81 -36.76
CA LEU A 16 28.05 -52.40 -36.66
C LEU A 16 28.04 -52.01 -35.18
N VAL A 17 29.24 -51.63 -34.70
CA VAL A 17 29.37 -50.98 -33.38
C VAL A 17 28.99 -49.50 -33.55
N ALA A 18 27.77 -49.13 -33.09
CA ALA A 18 27.35 -47.76 -33.04
C ALA A 18 28.00 -47.07 -31.82
N VAL A 19 28.98 -46.20 -32.07
CA VAL A 19 29.54 -45.30 -31.05
C VAL A 19 28.48 -44.19 -30.80
N ALA A 20 27.80 -44.26 -29.69
CA ALA A 20 26.89 -43.23 -29.26
C ALA A 20 27.70 -41.99 -28.81
N ALA A 21 27.72 -40.96 -29.65
CA ALA A 21 28.23 -39.63 -29.26
C ALA A 21 27.23 -39.01 -28.28
N THR A 22 27.64 -38.91 -27.00
CA THR A 22 26.89 -38.16 -26.00
C THR A 22 26.95 -36.66 -26.36
N PRO A 23 25.78 -35.97 -26.50
CA PRO A 23 25.81 -34.53 -26.71
C PRO A 23 26.41 -33.85 -25.46
N ALA A 24 27.52 -33.13 -25.65
CA ALA A 24 28.02 -32.22 -24.63
C ALA A 24 26.94 -31.13 -24.37
N VAL A 25 26.27 -31.21 -23.24
CA VAL A 25 25.39 -30.15 -22.77
C VAL A 25 26.29 -28.96 -22.44
N SER A 26 26.41 -28.02 -23.39
CA SER A 26 27.04 -26.73 -23.13
C SER A 26 26.19 -26.01 -22.06
N GLY A 27 26.61 -26.13 -20.81
CA GLY A 27 26.03 -25.42 -19.70
C GLY A 27 26.16 -23.93 -19.99
N VAL A 28 25.04 -23.28 -20.33
CA VAL A 28 24.97 -21.82 -20.37
C VAL A 28 25.24 -21.35 -18.95
N ALA A 29 26.40 -20.80 -18.71
CA ALA A 29 26.76 -20.17 -17.44
C ALA A 29 25.76 -19.04 -17.20
N VAL A 30 24.81 -19.28 -16.31
CA VAL A 30 23.88 -18.23 -15.84
C VAL A 30 24.76 -17.22 -15.08
N LEU A 31 25.10 -16.12 -15.75
CA LEU A 31 25.82 -15.04 -15.13
C LEU A 31 24.99 -14.54 -13.94
N ALA A 32 25.49 -14.75 -12.73
CA ALA A 32 24.82 -14.28 -11.51
C ALA A 32 24.52 -12.79 -11.64
N ALA A 33 23.28 -12.40 -11.32
CA ALA A 33 22.88 -11.02 -11.43
C ALA A 33 23.79 -10.13 -10.56
N PRO A 34 24.27 -8.99 -11.08
CA PRO A 34 25.17 -8.11 -10.34
C PRO A 34 24.65 -7.76 -8.95
N PRO A 35 25.48 -7.81 -7.89
CA PRO A 35 25.07 -7.70 -6.48
C PRO A 35 24.69 -6.27 -6.13
N ALA A 36 23.41 -5.94 -6.35
CA ALA A 36 22.81 -4.64 -6.07
C ALA A 36 21.43 -4.80 -5.45
N THR A 37 21.10 -3.96 -4.47
CA THR A 37 19.82 -3.96 -3.78
C THR A 37 19.32 -2.54 -3.52
N VAL A 38 18.01 -2.38 -3.48
CA VAL A 38 17.37 -1.18 -2.93
C VAL A 38 16.31 -1.59 -1.92
N LYS A 39 16.29 -0.93 -0.76
CA LYS A 39 15.30 -1.16 0.31
C LYS A 39 14.60 0.14 0.62
N LEU A 40 13.30 0.06 0.88
CA LEU A 40 12.56 1.05 1.63
C LEU A 40 12.99 0.91 3.10
N VAL A 41 13.53 1.96 3.68
CA VAL A 41 14.04 1.98 5.06
C VAL A 41 13.00 2.56 6.00
N ASP A 42 12.30 3.58 5.52
CA ASP A 42 11.28 4.30 6.27
C ASP A 42 10.21 4.84 5.33
N CYS A 43 8.96 4.86 5.79
CA CYS A 43 7.80 5.41 5.09
C CYS A 43 6.93 6.10 6.15
N SER A 44 7.19 7.39 6.38
CA SER A 44 6.53 8.18 7.41
C SER A 44 5.30 8.89 6.84
N LEU A 45 4.15 8.66 7.46
CA LEU A 45 2.89 9.35 7.15
C LEU A 45 2.91 10.76 7.73
N ASP A 46 3.40 10.92 8.95
CA ASP A 46 3.39 12.20 9.68
C ASP A 46 4.24 13.28 9.01
N THR A 47 5.38 12.88 8.45
CA THR A 47 6.32 13.81 7.79
C THR A 47 6.18 13.79 6.27
N HIS A 48 5.24 13.02 5.73
CA HIS A 48 5.06 12.81 4.29
C HIS A 48 6.39 12.55 3.57
N ALA A 49 7.16 11.60 4.11
CA ALA A 49 8.51 11.31 3.65
C ALA A 49 8.76 9.81 3.50
N ALA A 50 9.67 9.47 2.59
CA ALA A 50 10.18 8.11 2.46
C ALA A 50 11.70 8.10 2.33
N THR A 51 12.36 7.18 3.02
CA THR A 51 13.80 6.97 2.95
C THR A 51 14.10 5.63 2.29
N PHE A 52 14.91 5.67 1.26
CA PHE A 52 15.36 4.51 0.50
C PHE A 52 16.87 4.33 0.64
N ARG A 53 17.34 3.08 0.66
CA ARG A 53 18.77 2.75 0.73
C ARG A 53 19.16 1.86 -0.44
N GLY A 54 20.00 2.40 -1.33
CA GLY A 54 20.70 1.63 -2.35
C GLY A 54 21.99 1.03 -1.79
N ARG A 55 22.29 -0.22 -2.13
CA ARG A 55 23.57 -0.87 -1.85
C ARG A 55 24.04 -1.63 -3.08
N VAL A 56 25.34 -1.61 -3.32
CA VAL A 56 26.00 -2.29 -4.41
C VAL A 56 27.33 -2.84 -3.91
N LYS A 57 27.70 -4.04 -4.36
CA LYS A 57 29.04 -4.62 -4.13
C LYS A 57 29.81 -4.62 -5.45
N THR A 58 31.12 -4.65 -5.36
CA THR A 58 32.01 -4.79 -6.51
C THR A 58 31.70 -6.06 -7.31
N VAL A 59 31.99 -6.03 -8.61
CA VAL A 59 32.08 -7.21 -9.49
C VAL A 59 33.50 -7.31 -9.99
N ALA A 60 33.84 -8.43 -10.61
CA ALA A 60 35.18 -8.62 -11.19
C ALA A 60 35.55 -7.43 -12.09
N ASP A 61 36.80 -6.99 -12.01
CA ASP A 61 37.41 -5.91 -12.80
C ASP A 61 36.78 -4.52 -12.59
N SER A 62 35.86 -4.36 -11.61
CA SER A 62 35.26 -3.06 -11.34
C SER A 62 36.06 -2.26 -10.33
N GLU A 63 36.39 -1.02 -10.72
CA GLU A 63 37.09 -0.04 -9.89
C GLU A 63 36.13 0.94 -9.21
N ARG A 64 35.04 1.30 -9.88
CA ARG A 64 34.04 2.26 -9.37
C ARG A 64 32.62 1.79 -9.59
N MET A 65 31.78 2.12 -8.64
CA MET A 65 30.35 1.83 -8.67
C MET A 65 29.55 3.13 -8.63
N TRP A 66 28.55 3.23 -9.48
CA TRP A 66 27.65 4.38 -9.54
C TRP A 66 26.22 3.94 -9.31
N MET A 67 25.43 4.78 -8.65
CA MET A 67 24.00 4.58 -8.50
C MET A 67 23.22 5.88 -8.76
N ARG A 68 22.02 5.72 -9.35
CA ARG A 68 21.10 6.83 -9.63
C ARG A 68 19.71 6.44 -9.22
N PHE A 69 19.09 7.28 -8.40
CA PHE A 69 17.74 7.12 -7.85
C PHE A 69 16.73 7.78 -8.76
N THR A 70 15.58 7.11 -8.98
CA THR A 70 14.44 7.63 -9.71
C THR A 70 13.18 7.26 -8.94
N LEU A 71 12.40 8.25 -8.52
CA LEU A 71 11.14 8.04 -7.83
C LEU A 71 10.04 7.75 -8.84
N PHE A 72 9.14 6.85 -8.46
CA PHE A 72 7.93 6.55 -9.21
C PHE A 72 6.73 6.70 -8.29
N GLU A 73 5.68 7.31 -8.81
CA GLU A 73 4.37 7.43 -8.20
C GLU A 73 3.38 6.50 -8.92
N LYS A 74 2.48 5.85 -8.16
CA LYS A 74 1.41 5.05 -8.74
C LYS A 74 0.36 5.96 -9.34
N ARG A 75 0.07 5.79 -10.65
CA ARG A 75 -1.01 6.46 -11.36
C ARG A 75 -1.83 5.43 -12.11
N GLY A 76 -3.11 5.35 -11.77
CA GLY A 76 -3.99 4.30 -12.29
C GLY A 76 -3.40 2.90 -12.04
N ALA A 77 -3.29 2.09 -13.07
CA ALA A 77 -2.75 0.72 -12.99
C ALA A 77 -1.21 0.66 -12.95
N GLY A 78 -0.50 1.77 -13.23
CA GLY A 78 0.95 1.80 -13.42
C GLY A 78 1.72 2.65 -12.42
N PHE A 79 3.03 2.71 -12.62
CA PHE A 79 3.94 3.59 -11.90
C PHE A 79 4.66 4.48 -12.89
N GLU A 80 4.54 5.79 -12.73
CA GLU A 80 5.15 6.82 -13.56
C GLU A 80 6.29 7.51 -12.83
N VAL A 81 7.23 8.07 -13.61
CA VAL A 81 8.36 8.80 -13.04
C VAL A 81 7.86 10.10 -12.44
N LEU A 82 8.20 10.33 -11.18
CA LEU A 82 7.98 11.58 -10.49
C LEU A 82 9.32 12.31 -10.32
N ALA A 83 9.41 13.51 -10.87
CA ALA A 83 10.56 14.38 -10.66
C ALA A 83 10.56 14.89 -9.21
N ALA A 84 11.69 14.73 -8.52
CA ALA A 84 11.86 15.24 -7.18
C ALA A 84 13.27 15.82 -7.00
N PRO A 85 13.43 16.88 -6.18
CA PRO A 85 14.72 17.52 -5.93
C PRO A 85 15.76 16.51 -5.43
N GLY A 86 17.00 16.62 -5.91
CA GLY A 86 18.12 15.76 -5.51
C GLY A 86 18.15 14.37 -6.14
N LEU A 87 17.12 13.98 -6.89
CA LEU A 87 17.11 12.74 -7.67
C LEU A 87 17.76 12.92 -9.06
N ALA A 88 17.84 11.84 -9.80
CA ALA A 88 18.38 11.75 -11.16
C ALA A 88 19.89 12.04 -11.34
N ARG A 89 20.61 12.42 -10.30
CA ARG A 89 22.08 12.51 -10.35
C ARG A 89 22.75 11.18 -10.02
N TRP A 90 23.95 10.97 -10.56
CA TRP A 90 24.77 9.81 -10.24
C TRP A 90 25.58 10.03 -8.96
N HIS A 91 25.39 9.14 -7.99
CA HIS A 91 26.26 9.01 -6.82
C HIS A 91 27.35 8.02 -7.15
N LYS A 92 28.60 8.42 -6.96
CA LYS A 92 29.80 7.66 -7.35
C LYS A 92 30.52 7.16 -6.10
N SER A 93 30.99 5.92 -6.10
CA SER A 93 31.88 5.41 -5.05
C SER A 93 33.28 6.02 -5.15
N LYS A 94 34.05 5.90 -4.09
CA LYS A 94 35.52 6.00 -4.20
C LYS A 94 36.06 4.83 -5.06
N PRO A 95 37.26 4.97 -5.66
CA PRO A 95 37.91 3.83 -6.33
C PRO A 95 38.16 2.68 -5.37
N SER A 96 38.28 1.47 -5.88
CA SER A 96 38.75 0.25 -5.21
C SER A 96 38.02 -0.13 -3.92
N VAL A 97 36.75 0.30 -3.75
CA VAL A 97 35.96 -0.07 -2.58
C VAL A 97 35.12 -1.32 -2.87
N GLY A 98 35.12 -2.30 -1.96
CA GLY A 98 34.37 -3.55 -2.11
C GLY A 98 32.84 -3.40 -2.07
N ALA A 99 32.32 -2.28 -1.51
CA ALA A 99 30.89 -2.00 -1.47
C ALA A 99 30.64 -0.49 -1.38
N PHE A 100 29.47 -0.07 -1.89
CA PHE A 100 29.01 1.31 -1.83
C PHE A 100 27.52 1.36 -1.47
N GLY A 101 27.15 2.28 -0.61
CA GLY A 101 25.77 2.49 -0.19
C GLY A 101 25.43 3.97 -0.11
N TYR A 102 24.17 4.29 -0.44
CA TYR A 102 23.65 5.65 -0.34
C TYR A 102 22.21 5.62 0.17
N ARG A 103 21.85 6.60 1.00
CA ARG A 103 20.47 6.82 1.45
C ARG A 103 19.91 8.04 0.75
N GLN A 104 18.70 7.91 0.23
CA GLN A 104 17.96 8.98 -0.39
C GLN A 104 16.63 9.15 0.32
N THR A 105 16.41 10.32 0.90
CA THR A 105 15.11 10.71 1.48
C THR A 105 14.38 11.61 0.51
N VAL A 106 13.09 11.36 0.32
CA VAL A 106 12.17 12.22 -0.42
C VAL A 106 11.13 12.72 0.58
N ARG A 107 10.79 14.00 0.51
CA ARG A 107 9.79 14.66 1.36
C ARG A 107 8.70 15.28 0.50
N GLY A 108 7.57 15.64 1.14
CA GLY A 108 6.43 16.23 0.44
C GLY A 108 5.70 15.23 -0.44
N LEU A 109 5.67 13.95 -0.02
CA LEU A 109 4.87 12.93 -0.65
C LEU A 109 3.39 13.23 -0.41
N GLN A 110 2.55 13.08 -1.45
CA GLN A 110 1.13 13.38 -1.33
C GLN A 110 0.42 12.27 -0.54
N PRO A 111 -0.49 12.62 0.39
CA PRO A 111 -1.43 11.68 0.99
C PRO A 111 -2.24 10.94 -0.08
N GLY A 112 -2.71 9.74 0.22
CA GLY A 112 -3.44 8.88 -0.72
C GLY A 112 -2.58 8.22 -1.81
N ALA A 113 -1.36 8.72 -2.05
CA ALA A 113 -0.50 8.22 -3.10
C ALA A 113 0.45 7.08 -2.67
N SER A 114 1.00 6.38 -3.65
CA SER A 114 1.93 5.27 -3.43
C SER A 114 3.19 5.47 -4.24
N TYR A 115 4.34 5.26 -3.61
CA TYR A 115 5.65 5.56 -4.17
C TYR A 115 6.59 4.37 -4.11
N ARG A 116 7.46 4.25 -5.10
CA ARG A 116 8.59 3.30 -5.06
C ARG A 116 9.83 3.92 -5.67
N MET A 117 10.99 3.49 -5.21
CA MET A 117 12.26 3.92 -5.73
C MET A 117 12.83 2.88 -6.69
N GLN A 118 13.23 3.31 -7.87
CA GLN A 118 14.08 2.54 -8.75
C GLN A 118 15.50 3.06 -8.65
N VAL A 119 16.46 2.14 -8.52
CA VAL A 119 17.88 2.48 -8.53
C VAL A 119 18.55 1.79 -9.70
N ASN A 120 19.23 2.59 -10.53
CA ASN A 120 20.06 2.11 -11.60
C ASN A 120 21.51 2.08 -11.10
N TYR A 121 22.19 0.97 -11.32
CA TYR A 121 23.57 0.73 -10.92
C TYR A 121 24.44 0.55 -12.15
N ARG A 122 25.69 1.02 -12.06
CA ARG A 122 26.73 0.83 -13.07
C ARG A 122 28.06 0.53 -12.41
N TRP A 123 28.83 -0.36 -13.01
CA TRP A 123 30.20 -0.71 -12.61
C TRP A 123 31.16 -0.31 -13.73
N TYR A 124 32.22 0.31 -13.36
CA TYR A 124 33.25 0.81 -14.28
C TYR A 124 34.63 0.27 -13.92
N SER A 125 35.43 -0.07 -14.94
CA SER A 125 36.84 -0.42 -14.79
C SER A 125 37.69 0.79 -14.36
N ALA A 126 38.99 0.58 -14.14
CA ALA A 126 39.96 1.63 -13.90
C ALA A 126 40.04 2.61 -15.08
N ASP A 127 39.97 2.11 -16.31
CA ASP A 127 39.97 2.89 -17.54
C ASP A 127 38.64 3.58 -17.86
N GLY A 128 37.64 3.45 -16.98
CA GLY A 128 36.33 4.09 -17.13
C GLY A 128 35.40 3.36 -18.09
N LEU A 129 35.66 2.12 -18.47
CA LEU A 129 34.78 1.31 -19.31
C LEU A 129 33.62 0.76 -18.47
N LEU A 130 32.41 0.77 -19.03
CA LEU A 130 31.23 0.20 -18.39
C LEU A 130 31.29 -1.33 -18.44
N ILE A 131 31.48 -1.99 -17.29
CA ILE A 131 31.56 -3.44 -17.14
C ILE A 131 30.18 -4.07 -16.99
N ALA A 132 29.31 -3.50 -16.09
CA ALA A 132 28.03 -4.08 -15.77
C ALA A 132 27.00 -3.00 -15.44
N ARG A 133 25.74 -3.37 -15.57
CA ARG A 133 24.59 -2.56 -15.14
C ARG A 133 23.54 -3.41 -14.47
N ALA A 134 22.82 -2.83 -13.50
CA ALA A 134 21.66 -3.44 -12.87
C ALA A 134 20.60 -2.40 -12.58
N ARG A 135 19.35 -2.86 -12.46
CA ARG A 135 18.20 -2.08 -12.05
C ARG A 135 17.48 -2.82 -10.95
N ARG A 136 17.15 -2.13 -9.86
CA ARG A 136 16.39 -2.69 -8.74
C ARG A 136 15.28 -1.73 -8.35
N ARG A 137 14.17 -2.27 -7.86
CA ARG A 137 13.02 -1.51 -7.36
C ARG A 137 12.80 -1.83 -5.89
N SER A 138 12.43 -0.81 -5.11
CA SER A 138 12.09 -0.98 -3.69
C SER A 138 10.69 -1.55 -3.52
N HIS A 139 10.35 -1.91 -2.28
CA HIS A 139 8.96 -2.00 -1.84
C HIS A 139 8.27 -0.64 -1.99
N VAL A 140 6.94 -0.67 -1.99
CA VAL A 140 6.09 0.51 -2.13
C VAL A 140 5.94 1.18 -0.76
N CYS A 141 6.14 2.49 -0.70
CA CYS A 141 5.71 3.36 0.39
C CYS A 141 4.32 3.87 0.05
N ARG A 142 3.33 3.58 0.89
CA ARG A 142 1.95 4.08 0.75
C ARG A 142 1.76 5.22 1.73
N GLN A 143 1.38 6.37 1.22
CA GLN A 143 0.99 7.54 2.00
C GLN A 143 -0.53 7.51 2.14
N PHE A 144 -1.04 6.82 3.16
CA PHE A 144 -2.48 6.80 3.40
C PHE A 144 -2.98 8.21 3.72
N GLU A 145 -4.16 8.54 3.28
CA GLU A 145 -4.86 9.71 3.78
C GLU A 145 -5.18 9.52 5.26
N GLN A 146 -4.89 10.54 6.03
CA GLN A 146 -5.25 10.57 7.45
C GLN A 146 -6.60 11.27 7.56
N LEU A 147 -7.66 10.49 7.58
CA LEU A 147 -9.04 10.99 7.65
C LEU A 147 -9.66 10.64 9.01
N PRO A 148 -10.64 11.45 9.48
CA PRO A 148 -11.56 11.04 10.53
C PRO A 148 -12.44 9.90 10.03
N ASN A 149 -13.11 9.22 10.95
CA ASN A 149 -14.23 8.31 10.71
C ASN A 149 -15.24 8.55 11.80
N LEU A 150 -16.30 9.23 11.45
CA LEU A 150 -17.32 9.62 12.42
C LEU A 150 -18.36 8.51 12.52
N THR A 151 -18.75 8.20 13.73
CA THR A 151 -19.82 7.23 14.00
C THR A 151 -20.79 7.81 15.02
N VAL A 152 -22.03 7.39 14.97
CA VAL A 152 -23.04 7.82 15.90
C VAL A 152 -23.82 6.63 16.44
N ALA A 153 -24.22 6.70 17.72
CA ALA A 153 -25.07 5.69 18.35
C ALA A 153 -26.13 6.37 19.22
N VAL A 154 -27.36 5.95 19.09
CA VAL A 154 -28.42 6.26 20.06
C VAL A 154 -28.25 5.31 21.25
N GLU A 155 -28.04 5.86 22.46
CA GLU A 155 -27.70 5.07 23.65
C GLU A 155 -28.87 4.82 24.57
N ASP A 156 -29.73 5.84 24.79
CA ASP A 156 -30.88 5.72 25.68
C ASP A 156 -31.95 6.78 25.39
N ALA A 157 -33.13 6.56 26.00
CA ALA A 157 -34.17 7.55 26.10
C ALA A 157 -34.67 7.60 27.54
N ARG A 158 -34.61 8.77 28.16
CA ARG A 158 -34.99 8.99 29.57
C ARG A 158 -36.12 9.96 29.71
N LYS A 159 -37.00 9.71 30.68
CA LYS A 159 -38.04 10.68 31.07
C LYS A 159 -37.40 11.96 31.62
N THR A 160 -37.97 13.09 31.29
CA THR A 160 -37.60 14.38 31.87
C THR A 160 -38.60 14.76 32.97
N GLN A 161 -38.40 15.90 33.64
CA GLN A 161 -39.35 16.47 34.57
C GLN A 161 -40.57 17.10 33.87
N VAL A 162 -40.53 17.24 32.54
CA VAL A 162 -41.61 17.79 31.73
C VAL A 162 -42.37 16.63 31.11
N ASP A 163 -43.68 16.57 31.39
CA ASP A 163 -44.56 15.53 30.86
C ASP A 163 -44.56 15.56 29.31
N GLY A 164 -44.53 14.38 28.73
CA GLY A 164 -44.51 14.23 27.28
C GLY A 164 -43.17 14.61 26.61
N VAL A 165 -42.09 14.85 27.37
CA VAL A 165 -40.75 15.14 26.84
C VAL A 165 -39.74 14.09 27.31
N LEU A 166 -39.08 13.45 26.36
CA LEU A 166 -37.93 12.56 26.61
C LEU A 166 -36.62 13.26 26.32
N ARG A 167 -35.56 12.78 26.96
CA ARG A 167 -34.15 13.09 26.60
C ARG A 167 -33.54 11.87 25.96
N TYR A 168 -33.14 12.00 24.72
CA TYR A 168 -32.42 10.99 23.95
C TYR A 168 -30.91 11.19 24.13
N GLY A 169 -30.23 10.18 24.62
CA GLY A 169 -28.77 10.12 24.71
C GLY A 169 -28.19 9.63 23.40
N VAL A 170 -27.24 10.38 22.84
CA VAL A 170 -26.56 10.04 21.62
C VAL A 170 -25.04 10.14 21.87
N ARG A 171 -24.30 9.15 21.43
CA ARG A 171 -22.82 9.19 21.42
C ARG A 171 -22.34 9.42 20.01
N VAL A 172 -21.52 10.46 19.80
CA VAL A 172 -20.75 10.66 18.58
C VAL A 172 -19.29 10.28 18.86
N SER A 173 -18.65 9.57 17.94
CA SER A 173 -17.28 9.10 18.06
C SER A 173 -16.51 9.34 16.77
N ASN A 174 -15.22 9.65 16.90
CA ASN A 174 -14.28 9.67 15.79
C ASN A 174 -13.35 8.45 15.92
N THR A 175 -13.64 7.39 15.18
CA THR A 175 -12.85 6.14 15.16
C THR A 175 -11.67 6.20 14.18
N GLY A 176 -11.56 7.29 13.43
CA GLY A 176 -10.48 7.54 12.47
C GLY A 176 -9.18 8.00 13.13
N ILE A 177 -8.21 8.37 12.28
CA ILE A 177 -6.85 8.74 12.70
C ILE A 177 -6.55 10.23 12.60
N ALA A 178 -7.48 11.03 12.07
CA ALA A 178 -7.39 12.49 12.04
C ALA A 178 -8.51 13.12 12.87
N PRO A 179 -8.33 14.32 13.44
CA PRO A 179 -9.41 15.04 14.10
C PRO A 179 -10.44 15.56 13.09
N ALA A 180 -11.70 15.68 13.53
CA ALA A 180 -12.79 16.30 12.78
C ALA A 180 -13.24 17.59 13.48
N GLY A 181 -13.45 18.65 12.72
CA GLY A 181 -13.92 19.93 13.24
C GLY A 181 -15.31 20.28 12.72
N GLY A 182 -16.15 20.91 13.57
CA GLY A 182 -17.47 21.34 13.14
C GLY A 182 -18.45 20.18 12.89
N VAL A 183 -18.32 19.08 13.65
CA VAL A 183 -19.08 17.83 13.47
C VAL A 183 -20.55 18.08 13.81
N ALA A 184 -21.44 18.08 12.81
CA ALA A 184 -22.88 18.17 12.98
C ALA A 184 -23.47 16.81 13.36
N VAL A 185 -24.34 16.78 14.37
CA VAL A 185 -25.08 15.58 14.76
C VAL A 185 -26.56 15.93 14.79
N ARG A 186 -27.32 15.28 13.91
CA ARG A 186 -28.77 15.48 13.75
C ARG A 186 -29.52 14.33 14.42
N MET A 187 -30.56 14.65 15.17
CA MET A 187 -31.47 13.67 15.78
C MET A 187 -32.86 13.81 15.19
N ALA A 188 -33.49 12.68 14.89
CA ALA A 188 -34.90 12.63 14.46
C ALA A 188 -35.69 11.58 15.25
N VAL A 189 -36.97 11.81 15.44
CA VAL A 189 -37.95 10.90 16.07
C VAL A 189 -39.14 10.78 15.14
N ASP A 190 -39.56 9.56 14.86
CA ASP A 190 -40.71 9.26 13.97
C ASP A 190 -40.63 10.01 12.62
N GLY A 191 -39.40 10.16 12.08
CA GLY A 191 -39.10 10.87 10.83
C GLY A 191 -39.05 12.42 10.97
N GLY A 192 -39.41 12.99 12.11
CA GLY A 192 -39.32 14.43 12.39
C GLY A 192 -37.96 14.81 12.97
N VAL A 193 -37.25 15.75 12.34
CA VAL A 193 -35.97 16.28 12.87
C VAL A 193 -36.26 17.06 14.15
N LEU A 194 -35.58 16.70 15.24
CA LEU A 194 -35.66 17.39 16.52
C LEU A 194 -34.73 18.60 16.57
N ASP A 195 -33.43 18.35 16.33
CA ASP A 195 -32.37 19.36 16.46
C ASP A 195 -31.08 18.86 15.76
N THR A 196 -30.17 19.79 15.58
CA THR A 196 -28.80 19.50 15.12
C THR A 196 -27.81 20.19 16.05
N ILE A 197 -26.97 19.40 16.73
CA ILE A 197 -25.91 19.89 17.62
C ILE A 197 -24.56 19.84 16.88
N THR A 198 -23.83 20.95 16.90
CA THR A 198 -22.47 20.97 16.33
C THR A 198 -21.42 20.78 17.43
N VAL A 199 -20.63 19.73 17.30
CA VAL A 199 -19.43 19.49 18.12
C VAL A 199 -18.25 20.21 17.48
N GLY A 200 -17.56 21.07 18.22
CA GLY A 200 -16.51 21.93 17.68
C GLY A 200 -15.32 21.12 17.12
N LEU A 201 -14.62 20.38 17.96
CA LEU A 201 -13.49 19.52 17.60
C LEU A 201 -13.71 18.15 18.24
N LEU A 202 -13.56 17.09 17.46
CA LEU A 202 -13.55 15.70 17.91
C LEU A 202 -12.23 15.06 17.51
N GLY A 203 -11.34 14.83 18.47
CA GLY A 203 -10.03 14.24 18.25
C GLY A 203 -10.11 12.80 17.77
N ALA A 204 -9.02 12.31 17.18
CA ALA A 204 -8.89 10.89 16.80
C ALA A 204 -9.08 9.99 18.04
N GLY A 205 -9.98 9.00 17.95
CA GLY A 205 -10.33 8.12 19.05
C GLY A 205 -11.21 8.77 20.14
N GLU A 206 -11.61 10.02 19.99
CA GLU A 206 -12.46 10.73 20.95
C GLU A 206 -13.94 10.39 20.75
N SER A 207 -14.69 10.37 21.86
CA SER A 207 -16.14 10.21 21.85
C SER A 207 -16.80 11.25 22.76
N ARG A 208 -17.98 11.75 22.36
CA ARG A 208 -18.75 12.72 23.17
C ARG A 208 -20.20 12.31 23.29
N PRO A 209 -20.78 12.33 24.51
CA PRO A 209 -22.22 12.18 24.72
C PRO A 209 -22.92 13.49 24.40
N LEU A 210 -24.05 13.38 23.72
CA LEU A 210 -24.96 14.48 23.40
C LEU A 210 -26.36 14.14 23.97
N GLY A 211 -27.19 15.16 24.16
CA GLY A 211 -28.54 14.98 24.65
C GLY A 211 -29.54 15.82 23.88
N PHE A 212 -30.52 15.18 23.28
CA PHE A 212 -31.58 15.82 22.54
C PHE A 212 -32.91 15.73 23.34
N ARG A 213 -33.75 16.72 23.23
CA ARG A 213 -35.10 16.70 23.85
C ARG A 213 -36.14 16.61 22.77
N GLY A 214 -37.12 15.73 22.96
CA GLY A 214 -38.18 15.53 21.97
C GLY A 214 -39.40 14.80 22.53
N PRO A 215 -40.41 14.58 21.69
CA PRO A 215 -41.61 13.83 22.06
C PRO A 215 -41.25 12.36 22.32
N PRO A 216 -42.15 11.60 22.98
CA PRO A 216 -42.02 10.14 23.02
C PRO A 216 -42.00 9.54 21.62
N CYS A 217 -41.13 8.54 21.44
CA CYS A 217 -41.01 7.80 20.21
C CYS A 217 -42.18 6.82 20.04
N THR A 218 -42.74 6.71 18.84
CA THR A 218 -43.82 5.78 18.48
C THR A 218 -43.39 4.73 17.44
N SER A 219 -42.48 5.04 16.53
CA SER A 219 -42.01 4.12 15.51
C SER A 219 -40.47 3.94 15.53
N SER A 220 -39.72 5.00 15.28
CA SER A 220 -38.28 4.93 15.26
C SER A 220 -37.58 6.20 15.72
N VAL A 221 -36.31 6.05 16.10
CA VAL A 221 -35.40 7.16 16.33
C VAL A 221 -34.20 6.99 15.45
N SER A 222 -33.65 8.08 14.92
CA SER A 222 -32.41 8.05 14.14
C SER A 222 -31.49 9.19 14.55
N ALA A 223 -30.21 8.90 14.60
CA ALA A 223 -29.15 9.89 14.75
C ALA A 223 -28.24 9.81 13.51
N ALA A 224 -27.84 10.96 12.98
CA ALA A 224 -26.91 11.06 11.87
C ALA A 224 -25.79 12.04 12.23
N VAL A 225 -24.55 11.61 12.05
CA VAL A 225 -23.35 12.46 12.11
C VAL A 225 -23.00 12.91 10.70
N ASP A 226 -22.51 14.14 10.55
CA ASP A 226 -22.25 14.79 9.26
C ASP A 226 -23.36 14.57 8.20
N PRO A 227 -24.64 14.83 8.54
CA PRO A 227 -25.77 14.44 7.72
C PRO A 227 -25.80 15.09 6.32
N ASP A 228 -24.96 16.08 6.08
CA ASP A 228 -24.88 16.82 4.84
C ASP A 228 -23.61 16.45 4.03
N GLY A 229 -22.76 15.51 4.52
CA GLY A 229 -21.55 15.01 3.86
C GLY A 229 -20.51 16.09 3.60
N VAL A 230 -20.31 17.01 4.55
CA VAL A 230 -19.40 18.16 4.41
C VAL A 230 -17.97 17.78 4.75
N LEU A 231 -17.78 16.81 5.65
CA LEU A 231 -16.49 16.34 6.10
C LEU A 231 -16.05 15.15 5.26
N ALA A 232 -14.79 15.16 4.81
CA ALA A 232 -14.22 13.99 4.14
C ALA A 232 -13.84 12.95 5.20
N GLU A 233 -14.36 11.74 5.08
CA GLU A 233 -14.17 10.64 6.02
C GLU A 233 -13.57 9.40 5.37
N SER A 234 -13.07 8.47 6.18
CA SER A 234 -12.56 7.19 5.68
C SER A 234 -13.68 6.19 5.35
N SER A 235 -14.87 6.36 5.96
CA SER A 235 -16.11 5.66 5.65
C SER A 235 -17.29 6.59 5.93
N GLU A 236 -18.32 6.49 5.10
CA GLU A 236 -19.62 7.19 5.26
C GLU A 236 -20.75 6.20 5.65
N ASP A 237 -20.43 4.91 5.72
CA ASP A 237 -21.43 3.85 5.89
C ASP A 237 -21.93 3.74 7.33
N ASP A 238 -21.23 4.32 8.30
CA ASP A 238 -21.50 4.25 9.74
C ASP A 238 -21.94 5.61 10.35
N ASN A 239 -22.27 6.57 9.49
CA ASN A 239 -22.72 7.91 9.86
C ASN A 239 -24.18 7.97 10.36
N VAL A 240 -24.93 6.90 10.25
CA VAL A 240 -26.34 6.85 10.67
C VAL A 240 -26.59 5.66 11.58
N HIS A 241 -27.30 5.90 12.68
CA HIS A 241 -27.80 4.87 13.57
C HIS A 241 -29.30 5.03 13.76
N GLU A 242 -30.07 4.01 13.40
CA GLU A 242 -31.53 3.97 13.55
C GLU A 242 -31.93 2.79 14.43
N LEU A 243 -32.90 3.04 15.33
CA LEU A 243 -33.49 2.04 16.21
C LEU A 243 -35.03 2.14 16.15
N SER A 244 -35.72 1.00 16.27
CA SER A 244 -37.13 1.01 16.57
C SER A 244 -37.36 1.50 18.01
N CYS A 245 -38.50 2.11 18.28
CA CYS A 245 -38.83 2.57 19.64
C CYS A 245 -38.88 1.41 20.65
N ALA A 246 -39.15 0.18 20.18
CA ALA A 246 -39.19 -1.00 21.03
C ALA A 246 -37.75 -1.44 21.46
N ASP A 247 -36.77 -1.13 20.65
CA ASP A 247 -35.36 -1.51 20.90
C ASP A 247 -34.56 -0.41 21.63
N LEU A 248 -35.23 0.74 21.92
CA LEU A 248 -34.56 1.80 22.67
C LEU A 248 -34.22 1.33 24.09
N PRO A 249 -32.98 1.42 24.54
CA PRO A 249 -32.60 1.12 25.90
C PRO A 249 -33.30 2.10 26.86
N HIS A 250 -34.07 1.53 27.77
CA HIS A 250 -34.65 2.28 28.87
C HIS A 250 -33.82 2.00 30.13
N PRO A 251 -33.24 3.01 30.77
CA PRO A 251 -32.50 2.85 32.03
C PRO A 251 -33.39 2.50 33.20
#